data_f2ff1d6f78c257b6b981813be0344231
#
_entry.id   f2ff1d6f78c257b6b981813be0344231
#
_cell.length_a   1.000
_cell.length_b   1.000
_cell.length_c   1.000
_cell.angle_alpha   90.00
_cell.angle_beta   90.00
_cell.angle_gamma   90.00
#
_symmetry.space_group_name_H-M   'P 1'
#
loop_
_entity.id
_entity.type
_entity.pdbx_description
1 polymer ?
#
loop_
_entity_poly.entity_id
_entity_poly.type
_entity_poly.pdbx_seq_one_letter_code
_entity_poly.pdbx_strand_id
1 'polypeptide(L)'
;MKSREHSCERTISMIGNKWILMIVNEFNTKKEPLRFNFLLEKLSPISSKTLSVKLKELVKYNILEKKISSMDPIIITYELTEKGKDLAGLFNSMTKWGKKWQKQ
;
A
#
# COMPACT_ATOMS: atom_id res chain seq x y z
N MET A 1 -22.45 -17.55 7.80
CA MET A 1 -21.91 -17.58 7.50
C MET A 1 -20.62 -17.74 7.59
N LYS A 2 -20.00 -17.92 7.24
CA LYS A 2 -18.75 -18.10 7.27
C LYS A 2 -17.93 -16.98 7.06
N SER A 3 -18.41 -15.83 6.76
CA SER A 3 -17.59 -14.70 6.39
C SER A 3 -16.68 -14.28 7.52
N ARG A 4 -17.14 -14.39 8.76
CA ARG A 4 -16.31 -14.02 9.84
C ARG A 4 -15.09 -14.91 9.97
N GLU A 5 -15.29 -16.19 9.76
CA GLU A 5 -14.22 -17.15 9.86
C GLU A 5 -13.20 -17.01 8.76
N HIS A 6 -13.63 -16.44 7.62
CA HIS A 6 -12.75 -16.33 6.46
C HIS A 6 -12.23 -14.92 6.23
N SER A 7 -12.48 -14.02 7.16
CA SER A 7 -12.05 -12.62 6.98
C SER A 7 -10.54 -12.48 6.89
N CYS A 8 -9.81 -13.19 7.74
CA CYS A 8 -8.36 -13.10 7.70
C CYS A 8 -7.81 -13.65 6.39
N GLU A 9 -8.36 -14.76 5.93
CA GLU A 9 -7.91 -15.36 4.68
C GLU A 9 -8.18 -14.45 3.50
N ARG A 10 -9.33 -13.78 3.49
CA ARG A 10 -9.63 -12.86 2.41
C ARG A 10 -8.71 -11.66 2.43
N THR A 11 -8.41 -11.17 3.61
CA THR A 11 -7.48 -10.05 3.73
C THR A 11 -6.11 -10.46 3.23
N ILE A 12 -5.64 -11.65 3.61
CA ILE A 12 -4.35 -12.15 3.14
C ILE A 12 -4.35 -12.25 1.62
N SER A 13 -5.44 -12.74 1.03
CA SER A 13 -5.52 -12.86 -0.42
C SER A 13 -5.42 -11.49 -1.09
N MET A 14 -5.97 -10.47 -0.47
CA MET A 14 -5.97 -9.14 -1.05
C MET A 14 -4.63 -8.44 -0.90
N ILE A 15 -4.04 -8.48 0.29
CA ILE A 15 -2.83 -7.70 0.56
C ILE A 15 -1.59 -8.54 0.83
N GLY A 16 -1.70 -9.85 0.84
CA GLY A 16 -0.61 -10.74 1.22
C GLY A 16 0.43 -10.93 0.13
N ASN A 17 0.87 -9.85 -0.44
CA ASN A 17 1.88 -9.82 -1.48
C ASN A 17 2.96 -8.85 -1.02
N LYS A 18 4.21 -9.26 -1.16
CA LYS A 18 5.32 -8.43 -0.70
C LYS A 18 5.23 -6.99 -1.22
N TRP A 19 5.01 -6.84 -2.52
CA TRP A 19 5.00 -5.49 -3.10
C TRP A 19 3.78 -4.68 -2.67
N ILE A 20 2.62 -5.34 -2.55
CA ILE A 20 1.42 -4.65 -2.05
C ILE A 20 1.68 -4.10 -0.66
N LEU A 21 2.22 -4.96 0.22
CA LEU A 21 2.49 -4.52 1.60
C LEU A 21 3.52 -3.41 1.64
N MET A 22 4.57 -3.50 0.84
CA MET A 22 5.61 -2.47 0.84
C MET A 22 5.11 -1.15 0.30
N ILE A 23 4.26 -1.19 -0.72
CA ILE A 23 3.68 0.03 -1.27
C ILE A 23 2.79 0.72 -0.22
N VAL A 24 1.88 -0.04 0.37
CA VAL A 24 0.96 0.53 1.36
C VAL A 24 1.74 1.07 2.55
N ASN A 25 2.78 0.35 2.98
CA ASN A 25 3.59 0.80 4.09
C ASN A 25 4.27 2.13 3.79
N GLU A 26 4.68 2.34 2.53
CA GLU A 26 5.32 3.59 2.17
C GLU A 26 4.34 4.75 2.33
N PHE A 27 3.08 4.56 1.89
CA PHE A 27 2.05 5.58 2.09
C PHE A 27 1.78 5.80 3.58
N ASN A 28 1.77 4.72 4.35
CA ASN A 28 1.52 4.82 5.78
C ASN A 28 2.63 5.61 6.48
N THR A 29 3.86 5.43 6.03
CA THR A 29 5.02 6.11 6.61
C THR A 29 5.06 7.58 6.23
N LYS A 30 4.85 7.89 4.96
CA LYS A 30 4.96 9.26 4.47
C LYS A 30 3.74 10.10 4.82
N LYS A 31 2.56 9.47 4.86
CA LYS A 31 1.30 10.14 5.20
C LYS A 31 0.98 11.32 4.29
N GLU A 32 1.29 11.16 3.01
CA GLU A 32 1.02 12.18 2.01
C GLU A 32 0.84 11.52 0.66
N PRO A 33 0.25 12.22 -0.32
CA PRO A 33 0.13 11.67 -1.66
C PRO A 33 1.52 11.41 -2.25
N LEU A 34 1.64 10.32 -3.00
CA LEU A 34 2.92 9.95 -3.59
C LEU A 34 2.77 9.74 -5.10
N ARG A 35 3.85 10.01 -5.82
CA ARG A 35 3.88 9.88 -7.27
C ARG A 35 4.51 8.55 -7.66
N PHE A 36 4.16 8.11 -8.88
CA PHE A 36 4.66 6.85 -9.41
C PHE A 36 6.19 6.76 -9.37
N ASN A 37 6.87 7.79 -9.87
CA ASN A 37 8.31 7.75 -9.95
C ASN A 37 8.99 7.74 -8.58
N PHE A 38 8.39 8.41 -7.61
CA PHE A 38 8.90 8.35 -6.24
C PHE A 38 8.85 6.91 -5.72
N LEU A 39 7.71 6.26 -5.93
CA LEU A 39 7.55 4.88 -5.48
C LEU A 39 8.50 3.94 -6.21
N LEU A 40 8.67 4.14 -7.50
CA LEU A 40 9.54 3.30 -8.30
C LEU A 40 10.97 3.35 -7.79
N GLU A 41 11.42 4.54 -7.44
CA GLU A 41 12.77 4.72 -6.94
C GLU A 41 12.90 4.21 -5.51
N LYS A 42 11.92 4.55 -4.67
CA LYS A 42 11.96 4.17 -3.26
C LYS A 42 11.90 2.67 -3.06
N LEU A 43 11.14 1.98 -3.89
CA LEU A 43 10.93 0.55 -3.74
C LEU A 43 11.79 -0.29 -4.67
N SER A 44 12.86 0.33 -5.23
CA SER A 44 13.80 -0.42 -6.03
C SER A 44 14.20 -1.72 -5.31
N PRO A 45 14.27 -2.87 -5.98
CA PRO A 45 14.30 -3.01 -7.45
C PRO A 45 12.96 -3.35 -8.09
N ILE A 46 11.86 -2.85 -7.60
CA ILE A 46 10.57 -3.12 -8.24
C ILE A 46 10.59 -2.61 -9.68
N SER A 47 10.02 -3.38 -10.60
CA SER A 47 9.93 -2.93 -11.99
C SER A 47 8.74 -1.99 -12.15
N SER A 48 8.80 -1.14 -13.18
CA SER A 48 7.68 -0.23 -13.44
C SER A 48 6.42 -1.01 -13.79
N LYS A 49 6.57 -2.16 -14.46
CA LYS A 49 5.41 -2.98 -14.79
C LYS A 49 4.74 -3.51 -13.52
N THR A 50 5.55 -4.06 -12.61
CA THR A 50 5.00 -4.59 -11.37
C THR A 50 4.35 -3.49 -10.54
N LEU A 51 5.02 -2.35 -10.44
CA LEU A 51 4.46 -1.24 -9.67
C LEU A 51 3.12 -0.78 -10.27
N SER A 52 3.07 -0.67 -11.59
CA SER A 52 1.84 -0.25 -12.26
C SER A 52 0.70 -1.23 -11.98
N VAL A 53 0.98 -2.53 -12.06
CA VAL A 53 -0.03 -3.55 -11.81
C VAL A 53 -0.53 -3.48 -10.36
N LYS A 54 0.41 -3.35 -9.43
CA LYS A 54 0.02 -3.34 -8.00
C LYS A 54 -0.74 -2.08 -7.63
N LEU A 55 -0.37 -0.94 -8.20
CA LEU A 55 -1.12 0.29 -7.94
C LEU A 55 -2.55 0.17 -8.46
N LYS A 56 -2.73 -0.44 -9.62
CA LYS A 56 -4.07 -0.65 -10.16
C LYS A 56 -4.89 -1.57 -9.26
N GLU A 57 -4.26 -2.61 -8.72
CA GLU A 57 -4.95 -3.50 -7.80
C GLU A 57 -5.39 -2.75 -6.55
N LEU A 58 -4.51 -1.92 -6.01
CA LEU A 58 -4.82 -1.17 -4.80
C LEU A 58 -5.95 -0.17 -5.02
N VAL A 59 -5.99 0.45 -6.19
CA VAL A 59 -7.10 1.33 -6.53
C VAL A 59 -8.39 0.53 -6.67
N LYS A 60 -8.30 -0.64 -7.31
CA LYS A 60 -9.47 -1.50 -7.48
C LYS A 60 -10.05 -1.93 -6.13
N TYR A 61 -9.17 -2.22 -5.16
CA TYR A 61 -9.62 -2.61 -3.84
C TYR A 61 -9.98 -1.43 -2.95
N ASN A 62 -9.91 -0.22 -3.52
CA ASN A 62 -10.26 1.00 -2.80
C ASN A 62 -9.34 1.25 -1.60
N ILE A 63 -8.11 0.80 -1.69
CA ILE A 63 -7.10 1.10 -0.68
C ILE A 63 -6.38 2.39 -1.03
N LEU A 64 -6.15 2.60 -2.32
CA LEU A 64 -5.58 3.84 -2.83
C LEU A 64 -6.56 4.55 -3.74
N GLU A 65 -6.38 5.85 -3.83
CA GLU A 65 -7.14 6.69 -4.74
C GLU A 65 -6.15 7.41 -5.64
N LYS A 66 -6.42 7.39 -6.94
CA LYS A 66 -5.58 8.06 -7.93
C LYS A 66 -6.17 9.44 -8.19
N LYS A 67 -5.34 10.46 -8.09
CA LYS A 67 -5.81 11.83 -8.25
C LYS A 67 -4.95 12.61 -9.21
N ILE A 68 -5.56 13.58 -9.89
CA ILE A 68 -4.84 14.54 -10.70
C ILE A 68 -4.64 15.76 -9.82
N SER A 69 -3.39 16.01 -9.41
CA SER A 69 -3.09 17.10 -8.49
C SER A 69 -2.75 18.41 -9.20
N SER A 70 -2.54 18.34 -10.52
CA SER A 70 -2.27 19.52 -11.31
C SER A 70 -2.63 19.20 -12.76
N MET A 71 -3.12 20.20 -13.47
CA MET A 71 -3.54 19.98 -14.85
C MET A 71 -2.53 20.49 -15.88
N ASP A 72 -1.62 21.35 -15.48
CA ASP A 72 -0.68 21.95 -16.43
C ASP A 72 0.64 22.23 -15.73
N PRO A 73 1.57 21.32 -15.74
CA PRO A 73 1.49 20.00 -16.38
C PRO A 73 0.59 19.05 -15.58
N ILE A 74 0.21 17.95 -16.21
CA ILE A 74 -0.60 16.95 -15.51
C ILE A 74 0.29 16.22 -14.50
N ILE A 75 -0.14 16.27 -13.26
CA ILE A 75 0.56 15.57 -12.19
C ILE A 75 -0.41 14.61 -11.52
N ILE A 76 -0.04 13.34 -11.53
CA ILE A 76 -0.87 12.29 -10.95
C ILE A 76 -0.25 11.82 -9.65
N THR A 77 -1.07 11.74 -8.60
CA THR A 77 -0.63 11.22 -7.33
C THR A 77 -1.60 10.13 -6.87
N TYR A 78 -1.12 9.35 -5.92
CA TYR A 78 -1.93 8.33 -5.25
C TYR A 78 -1.95 8.65 -3.78
N GLU A 79 -3.04 8.33 -3.11
CA GLU A 79 -3.10 8.51 -1.66
C GLU A 79 -4.00 7.47 -1.04
N LEU A 80 -3.80 7.23 0.24
CA LEU A 80 -4.61 6.24 0.95
C LEU A 80 -6.04 6.75 1.11
N THR A 81 -6.99 5.85 0.89
CA THR A 81 -8.38 6.11 1.25
C THR A 81 -8.54 5.88 2.74
N GLU A 82 -9.74 6.13 3.27
CA GLU A 82 -10.01 5.80 4.67
C GLU A 82 -9.79 4.32 4.94
N LYS A 83 -10.22 3.49 4.00
CA LYS A 83 -10.01 2.05 4.10
C LYS A 83 -8.52 1.73 4.15
N GLY A 84 -7.73 2.39 3.30
CA GLY A 84 -6.28 2.19 3.29
C GLY A 84 -5.62 2.66 4.56
N LYS A 85 -6.06 3.79 5.10
CA LYS A 85 -5.48 4.32 6.33
C LYS A 85 -5.72 3.40 7.51
N ASP A 86 -6.79 2.65 7.46
CA ASP A 86 -7.13 1.75 8.54
C ASP A 86 -6.15 0.58 8.65
N LEU A 87 -5.31 0.38 7.65
CA LEU A 87 -4.28 -0.66 7.69
C LEU A 87 -3.08 -0.28 8.54
N ALA A 88 -3.03 0.98 9.03
CA ALA A 88 -1.89 1.42 9.83
C ALA A 88 -1.68 0.54 11.05
N GLY A 89 -2.76 0.07 11.67
CA GLY A 89 -2.65 -0.80 12.83
C GLY A 89 -1.91 -2.09 12.55
N LEU A 90 -2.14 -2.64 11.35
CA LEU A 90 -1.45 -3.86 10.94
C LEU A 90 0.06 -3.61 10.87
N PHE A 91 0.48 -2.53 10.23
CA PHE A 91 1.90 -2.24 10.11
C PHE A 91 2.55 -1.93 11.45
N ASN A 92 1.81 -1.25 12.34
CA ASN A 92 2.33 -0.98 13.67
C ASN A 92 2.55 -2.29 14.43
N SER A 93 1.63 -3.24 14.30
CA SER A 93 1.80 -4.54 14.94
C SER A 93 2.97 -5.31 14.35
N MET A 94 3.14 -5.25 13.03
CA MET A 94 4.27 -5.92 12.41
C MET A 94 5.59 -5.32 12.88
N THR A 95 5.63 -4.01 13.02
CA THR A 95 6.83 -3.33 13.51
C THR A 95 7.17 -3.76 14.94
N LYS A 96 6.17 -3.82 15.79
CA LYS A 96 6.38 -4.24 17.17
C LYS A 96 6.89 -5.67 17.25
N TRP A 97 6.29 -6.54 16.45
CA TRP A 97 6.71 -7.93 16.42
C TRP A 97 8.16 -8.04 15.98
N GLY A 98 8.51 -7.30 14.91
CA GLY A 98 9.87 -7.33 14.39
C GLY A 98 10.88 -6.82 15.38
N LYS A 99 10.56 -5.73 16.09
CA LYS A 99 11.47 -5.18 17.09
C LYS A 99 11.68 -6.14 18.25
N LYS A 100 10.64 -6.86 18.61
CA LYS A 100 10.72 -7.78 19.73
C LYS A 100 11.53 -9.03 19.40
N TRP A 101 11.33 -9.58 18.21
CA TRP A 101 11.87 -10.88 17.88
C TRP A 101 13.00 -10.89 16.85
N GLN A 102 13.11 -9.87 16.01
CA GLN A 102 14.13 -9.83 14.97
C GLN A 102 15.14 -8.73 15.28
N LYS A 103 15.96 -9.01 16.26
CA LYS A 103 16.97 -8.04 16.65
C LYS A 103 18.09 -8.02 15.65
N GLN A 104 18.56 -6.85 15.37
CA GLN A 104 19.65 -6.63 14.44
C GLN A 104 20.98 -6.60 15.15
#